data_110e96c935293934114ae3b3a3db954d
#
_entry.id   110e96c935293934114ae3b3a3db954d
#
_cell.length_a   1.000
_cell.length_b   1.000
_cell.length_c   1.000
_cell.angle_alpha   90.00
_cell.angle_beta   90.00
_cell.angle_gamma   90.00
#
_symmetry.space_group_name_H-M   'P 1'
#
loop_
_entity.id
_entity.type
_entity.pdbx_description
1 polymer ?
#
loop_
_entity_poly.entity_id
_entity_poly.type
_entity_poly.pdbx_seq_one_letter_code
_entity_poly.pdbx_strand_id
1 'polypeptide(L)'
;MHVCLCEMCLIMQGIIGILRTAILLLVSLAWCSVLVAADGGVDGVFNVQDYGALGDGTTDDTKAFVDAWAAACGATGSSATLHVPAAKSFLVGLTRFSGPCASTRITVQVLGTITAPPASAWSEKKNYWLMFYQVDGLTVTGNSTGLLDGSGKTWWSDKCKHGDDDCVTKAPTALLVMNCTDVELSQFSSKDSPQMHIGLSMSGKVNVTQLTITAPEDSPNTDGVHVDRSEDVHITGSTIGTGDDCISIGPGSRFVTVDRIVCGPGHGVSVGSLGRDGANESVEYIDVRNVQFINTTNGARIKTWKGGKGYAKSISFTNINFTNVDHPVIINQFYEDRQDVSNTGAVALSNITYTNLNGTSTGKTAVDFDCSKNGSCMDIHVNTVAITAADGGATVARCQNAEVDTSGFVYPKIPCVANAASPSPANAPSPSPRLSS
;
A
#
# COMPACT_ATOMS: atom_id res chain seq x y z
N MET A 1 -35.51 -64.62 59.53
CA MET A 1 -34.65 -64.37 58.33
C MET A 1 -35.25 -63.32 57.38
N HIS A 2 -36.27 -62.56 57.82
CA HIS A 2 -36.89 -61.49 56.96
C HIS A 2 -36.61 -60.08 57.42
N VAL A 3 -35.99 -59.83 58.56
CA VAL A 3 -35.70 -58.48 59.06
C VAL A 3 -34.36 -57.94 58.60
N CYS A 4 -33.38 -58.78 58.27
CA CYS A 4 -32.03 -58.37 57.89
C CYS A 4 -31.89 -57.95 56.43
N LEU A 5 -32.85 -58.31 55.57
CA LEU A 5 -32.81 -57.87 54.12
C LEU A 5 -33.39 -56.46 53.90
N CYS A 6 -34.24 -55.96 54.82
CA CYS A 6 -34.86 -54.63 54.71
C CYS A 6 -33.86 -53.52 55.10
N GLU A 7 -33.00 -53.75 56.09
CA GLU A 7 -31.99 -52.76 56.50
C GLU A 7 -30.85 -52.61 55.49
N MET A 8 -30.43 -53.72 54.88
CA MET A 8 -29.41 -53.64 53.79
C MET A 8 -29.93 -52.93 52.53
N CYS A 9 -31.21 -53.01 52.21
CA CYS A 9 -31.84 -52.36 51.09
C CYS A 9 -31.96 -50.86 51.31
N LEU A 10 -32.22 -50.38 52.50
CA LEU A 10 -32.29 -48.98 52.89
C LEU A 10 -30.88 -48.31 52.91
N ILE A 11 -29.88 -49.06 53.38
CA ILE A 11 -28.48 -48.55 53.37
C ILE A 11 -27.93 -48.45 51.94
N MET A 12 -28.20 -49.41 51.06
CA MET A 12 -27.81 -49.34 49.65
C MET A 12 -28.51 -48.21 48.86
N GLN A 13 -29.79 -47.95 49.14
CA GLN A 13 -30.51 -46.82 48.54
C GLN A 13 -30.00 -45.49 49.06
N GLY A 14 -29.60 -45.35 50.31
CA GLY A 14 -28.93 -44.15 50.85
C GLY A 14 -27.60 -43.89 50.25
N ILE A 15 -26.74 -44.90 50.05
CA ILE A 15 -25.39 -44.78 49.44
C ILE A 15 -25.50 -44.44 47.97
N ILE A 16 -26.47 -45.02 47.23
CA ILE A 16 -26.66 -44.67 45.78
C ILE A 16 -27.19 -43.22 45.64
N GLY A 17 -28.05 -42.78 46.61
CA GLY A 17 -28.50 -41.37 46.63
C GLY A 17 -27.41 -40.38 46.91
N ILE A 18 -26.51 -40.68 47.86
CA ILE A 18 -25.32 -39.80 48.14
C ILE A 18 -24.31 -39.81 46.99
N LEU A 19 -24.04 -40.96 46.34
CA LEU A 19 -23.19 -41.02 45.19
C LEU A 19 -23.77 -40.23 43.99
N ARG A 20 -25.08 -40.28 43.75
CA ARG A 20 -25.73 -39.51 42.67
C ARG A 20 -25.70 -38.01 42.94
N THR A 21 -25.90 -37.55 44.17
CA THR A 21 -25.78 -36.14 44.54
C THR A 21 -24.33 -35.66 44.51
N ALA A 22 -23.35 -36.48 44.90
CA ALA A 22 -21.93 -36.16 44.80
C ALA A 22 -21.45 -36.07 43.34
N ILE A 23 -21.91 -36.98 42.47
CA ILE A 23 -21.59 -36.93 41.02
C ILE A 23 -22.25 -35.73 40.35
N LEU A 24 -23.49 -35.39 40.67
CA LEU A 24 -24.17 -34.21 40.16
C LEU A 24 -23.51 -32.91 40.63
N LEU A 25 -23.04 -32.85 41.89
CA LEU A 25 -22.26 -31.71 42.39
C LEU A 25 -20.86 -31.58 41.73
N LEU A 26 -20.17 -32.69 41.49
CA LEU A 26 -18.87 -32.69 40.78
C LEU A 26 -19.01 -32.34 39.29
N VAL A 27 -20.09 -32.78 38.65
CA VAL A 27 -20.38 -32.40 37.25
C VAL A 27 -20.81 -30.94 37.18
N SER A 28 -21.59 -30.42 38.12
CA SER A 28 -21.93 -28.98 38.17
C SER A 28 -20.73 -28.10 38.52
N LEU A 29 -19.81 -28.55 39.37
CA LEU A 29 -18.57 -27.85 39.67
C LEU A 29 -17.58 -27.88 38.47
N ALA A 30 -17.53 -29.00 37.73
CA ALA A 30 -16.72 -29.09 36.50
C ALA A 30 -17.31 -28.22 35.36
N TRP A 31 -18.63 -28.08 35.28
CA TRP A 31 -19.27 -27.16 34.32
C TRP A 31 -19.19 -25.69 34.77
N CYS A 32 -19.16 -25.42 36.08
CA CYS A 32 -18.97 -24.06 36.59
C CYS A 32 -17.52 -23.56 36.41
N SER A 33 -16.53 -24.48 36.41
CA SER A 33 -15.13 -24.11 36.17
C SER A 33 -14.79 -23.90 34.68
N VAL A 34 -15.68 -24.28 33.77
CA VAL A 34 -15.53 -23.98 32.32
C VAL A 34 -16.25 -22.67 31.94
N LEU A 35 -17.11 -22.12 32.82
CA LEU A 35 -17.85 -20.88 32.56
C LEU A 35 -17.31 -19.63 33.29
N VAL A 36 -16.14 -19.70 33.92
CA VAL A 36 -15.51 -18.55 34.61
C VAL A 36 -14.21 -18.13 33.90
N ALA A 37 -14.15 -18.24 32.58
CA ALA A 37 -13.10 -17.63 31.78
C ALA A 37 -13.69 -16.74 30.71
N ALA A 38 -14.66 -15.91 31.04
CA ALA A 38 -15.14 -14.86 30.15
C ALA A 38 -15.78 -13.74 30.98
N ASP A 39 -14.98 -13.10 31.82
CA ASP A 39 -15.32 -11.76 32.24
C ASP A 39 -14.07 -11.07 32.85
N GLY A 40 -13.54 -10.21 32.09
CA GLY A 40 -12.45 -9.31 32.48
C GLY A 40 -11.82 -8.77 31.22
N GLY A 41 -12.25 -7.60 30.77
CA GLY A 41 -11.60 -6.87 29.70
C GLY A 41 -10.14 -6.61 30.06
N VAL A 42 -9.27 -7.57 29.77
CA VAL A 42 -7.84 -7.48 30.03
C VAL A 42 -7.18 -7.18 28.70
N ASP A 43 -6.49 -6.07 28.64
CA ASP A 43 -5.50 -5.83 27.60
C ASP A 43 -4.54 -7.03 27.60
N GLY A 44 -4.49 -7.78 26.51
CA GLY A 44 -3.81 -9.08 26.48
C GLY A 44 -2.78 -9.16 25.36
N VAL A 45 -1.70 -9.90 25.66
CA VAL A 45 -0.71 -10.31 24.66
C VAL A 45 -0.97 -11.76 24.29
N PHE A 46 -1.20 -12.01 23.01
CA PHE A 46 -1.49 -13.32 22.45
C PHE A 46 -0.28 -13.74 21.61
N ASN A 47 0.63 -14.50 22.23
CA ASN A 47 1.84 -14.97 21.58
C ASN A 47 1.49 -16.17 20.68
N VAL A 48 1.86 -16.13 19.40
CA VAL A 48 1.58 -17.22 18.45
C VAL A 48 2.13 -18.57 18.92
N GLN A 49 3.19 -18.60 19.73
CA GLN A 49 3.74 -19.83 20.30
C GLN A 49 2.83 -20.46 21.35
N ASP A 50 2.05 -19.68 22.07
CA ASP A 50 1.07 -20.20 23.05
C ASP A 50 -0.09 -20.95 22.34
N TYR A 51 -0.25 -20.71 21.04
CA TYR A 51 -1.20 -21.37 20.14
C TYR A 51 -0.58 -22.47 19.28
N GLY A 52 0.69 -22.83 19.57
CA GLY A 52 1.36 -23.96 18.97
C GLY A 52 2.30 -23.64 17.82
N ALA A 53 2.56 -22.37 17.51
CA ALA A 53 3.57 -22.00 16.51
C ALA A 53 4.98 -22.42 16.97
N LEU A 54 5.74 -23.11 16.13
CA LEU A 54 7.08 -23.54 16.43
C LEU A 54 8.13 -22.49 16.09
N GLY A 55 7.94 -21.77 15.00
CA GLY A 55 8.87 -20.74 14.54
C GLY A 55 10.23 -21.31 14.18
N ASP A 56 10.27 -22.51 13.58
CA ASP A 56 11.46 -23.21 13.13
C ASP A 56 11.78 -22.97 11.64
N GLY A 57 10.94 -22.19 10.96
CA GLY A 57 11.06 -21.86 9.55
C GLY A 57 10.61 -22.94 8.57
N THR A 58 10.15 -24.08 9.05
CA THR A 58 9.78 -25.24 8.22
C THR A 58 8.41 -25.82 8.50
N THR A 59 8.00 -25.78 9.75
CA THR A 59 6.66 -26.22 10.17
C THR A 59 5.62 -25.16 9.78
N ASP A 60 4.48 -25.61 9.25
CA ASP A 60 3.35 -24.71 8.93
C ASP A 60 2.70 -24.20 10.23
N ASP A 61 2.95 -22.95 10.54
CA ASP A 61 2.43 -22.27 11.73
C ASP A 61 1.10 -21.54 11.47
N THR A 62 0.52 -21.67 10.26
CA THR A 62 -0.67 -20.91 9.83
C THR A 62 -1.82 -21.02 10.82
N LYS A 63 -2.13 -22.24 11.30
CA LYS A 63 -3.21 -22.47 12.25
C LYS A 63 -3.00 -21.72 13.56
N ALA A 64 -1.78 -21.70 14.08
CA ALA A 64 -1.44 -21.01 15.32
C ALA A 64 -1.64 -19.50 15.19
N PHE A 65 -1.28 -18.91 14.03
CA PHE A 65 -1.55 -17.50 13.75
C PHE A 65 -3.04 -17.18 13.67
N VAL A 66 -3.84 -18.05 13.04
CA VAL A 66 -5.30 -17.88 12.95
C VAL A 66 -5.95 -17.97 14.34
N ASP A 67 -5.57 -18.96 15.16
CA ASP A 67 -6.11 -19.14 16.49
C ASP A 67 -5.71 -17.99 17.43
N ALA A 68 -4.45 -17.56 17.39
CA ALA A 68 -3.97 -16.41 18.15
C ALA A 68 -4.67 -15.10 17.74
N TRP A 69 -4.91 -14.90 16.43
CA TRP A 69 -5.71 -13.77 15.94
C TRP A 69 -7.15 -13.82 16.45
N ALA A 70 -7.81 -14.98 16.37
CA ALA A 70 -9.17 -15.13 16.85
C ALA A 70 -9.30 -14.76 18.33
N ALA A 71 -8.33 -15.19 19.16
CA ALA A 71 -8.28 -14.84 20.56
C ALA A 71 -8.01 -13.35 20.80
N ALA A 72 -7.03 -12.76 20.09
CA ALA A 72 -6.71 -11.33 20.20
C ALA A 72 -7.88 -10.45 19.73
N CYS A 73 -8.48 -10.75 18.59
CA CYS A 73 -9.61 -10.00 18.04
C CYS A 73 -10.90 -10.18 18.88
N GLY A 74 -11.05 -11.30 19.56
CA GLY A 74 -12.15 -11.56 20.50
C GLY A 74 -11.98 -10.97 21.90
N ALA A 75 -10.79 -10.46 22.24
CA ALA A 75 -10.52 -9.88 23.55
C ALA A 75 -11.31 -8.57 23.75
N THR A 76 -11.95 -8.43 24.90
CA THR A 76 -12.87 -7.30 25.18
C THR A 76 -12.23 -6.09 25.86
N GLY A 77 -10.90 -6.10 26.00
CA GLY A 77 -10.13 -4.97 26.54
C GLY A 77 -10.09 -3.74 25.63
N SER A 78 -9.44 -2.69 26.07
CA SER A 78 -9.20 -1.49 25.26
C SER A 78 -8.16 -1.74 24.16
N SER A 79 -7.25 -2.69 24.38
CA SER A 79 -6.22 -3.09 23.41
C SER A 79 -5.92 -4.60 23.50
N ALA A 80 -5.54 -5.18 22.36
CA ALA A 80 -5.04 -6.55 22.26
C ALA A 80 -3.82 -6.60 21.37
N THR A 81 -2.86 -7.47 21.66
CA THR A 81 -1.63 -7.62 20.89
C THR A 81 -1.44 -9.06 20.44
N LEU A 82 -1.46 -9.29 19.12
CA LEU A 82 -0.92 -10.50 18.52
C LEU A 82 0.61 -10.38 18.48
N HIS A 83 1.32 -11.23 19.18
CA HIS A 83 2.77 -11.16 19.32
C HIS A 83 3.48 -12.26 18.54
N VAL A 84 4.35 -11.87 17.61
CA VAL A 84 5.24 -12.75 16.85
C VAL A 84 6.66 -12.54 17.39
N PRO A 85 7.22 -13.47 18.19
CA PRO A 85 8.44 -13.26 18.94
C PRO A 85 9.70 -13.15 18.07
N ALA A 86 10.69 -12.43 18.57
CA ALA A 86 11.99 -12.24 17.93
C ALA A 86 12.80 -13.53 17.78
N ALA A 87 13.81 -13.51 16.91
CA ALA A 87 14.74 -14.61 16.66
C ALA A 87 14.08 -15.94 16.28
N LYS A 88 12.90 -15.88 15.68
CA LYS A 88 12.13 -17.01 15.16
C LYS A 88 11.73 -16.74 13.71
N SER A 89 11.51 -17.81 12.95
CA SER A 89 11.02 -17.76 11.58
C SER A 89 9.78 -18.64 11.47
N PHE A 90 8.64 -18.05 11.14
CA PHE A 90 7.35 -18.72 11.07
C PHE A 90 6.93 -18.90 9.62
N LEU A 91 6.72 -20.15 9.20
CA LEU A 91 6.15 -20.45 7.90
C LEU A 91 4.63 -20.32 7.98
N VAL A 92 4.09 -19.29 7.31
CA VAL A 92 2.66 -18.99 7.37
C VAL A 92 2.08 -18.97 5.96
N GLY A 93 1.09 -19.79 5.70
CA GLY A 93 0.38 -19.84 4.43
C GLY A 93 -0.60 -18.69 4.23
N LEU A 94 -1.46 -18.83 3.24
CA LEU A 94 -2.52 -17.85 2.94
C LEU A 94 -3.39 -17.60 4.17
N THR A 95 -3.40 -16.37 4.68
CA THR A 95 -4.09 -16.04 5.91
C THR A 95 -4.89 -14.74 5.80
N ARG A 96 -6.13 -14.79 6.27
CA ARG A 96 -7.00 -13.62 6.41
C ARG A 96 -7.31 -13.38 7.88
N PHE A 97 -6.92 -12.23 8.37
CA PHE A 97 -7.23 -11.69 9.69
C PHE A 97 -8.46 -10.78 9.59
N SER A 98 -9.60 -11.27 10.01
CA SER A 98 -10.87 -10.55 9.86
C SER A 98 -11.29 -9.89 11.16
N GLY A 99 -11.83 -8.68 11.05
CA GLY A 99 -12.65 -8.02 12.05
C GLY A 99 -14.16 -8.27 11.81
N PRO A 100 -15.04 -7.52 12.49
CA PRO A 100 -14.65 -6.51 13.49
C PRO A 100 -14.09 -7.15 14.76
N CYS A 101 -13.11 -6.48 15.39
CA CYS A 101 -12.56 -6.94 16.65
C CYS A 101 -13.32 -6.32 17.85
N ALA A 102 -13.33 -7.02 18.98
CA ALA A 102 -13.98 -6.55 20.19
C ALA A 102 -13.19 -5.40 20.87
N SER A 103 -11.86 -5.46 20.81
CA SER A 103 -10.97 -4.35 21.24
C SER A 103 -11.04 -3.19 20.26
N THR A 104 -10.97 -1.96 20.77
CA THR A 104 -10.93 -0.74 19.95
C THR A 104 -9.58 -0.53 19.25
N ARG A 105 -8.52 -1.17 19.76
CA ARG A 105 -7.17 -1.19 19.15
C ARG A 105 -6.62 -2.60 19.16
N ILE A 106 -6.11 -3.03 18.02
CA ILE A 106 -5.45 -4.32 17.89
C ILE A 106 -4.07 -4.13 17.27
N THR A 107 -3.05 -4.61 17.96
CA THR A 107 -1.65 -4.54 17.53
C THR A 107 -1.18 -5.91 17.06
N VAL A 108 -0.56 -5.96 15.88
CA VAL A 108 0.21 -7.09 15.41
C VAL A 108 1.68 -6.73 15.51
N GLN A 109 2.35 -7.24 16.54
CA GLN A 109 3.74 -6.97 16.81
C GLN A 109 4.61 -8.08 16.21
N VAL A 110 5.24 -7.80 15.08
CA VAL A 110 6.09 -8.74 14.36
C VAL A 110 7.55 -8.44 14.71
N LEU A 111 8.14 -9.18 15.64
CA LEU A 111 9.56 -9.02 16.00
C LEU A 111 10.46 -10.05 15.32
N GLY A 112 9.90 -11.19 14.88
CA GLY A 112 10.58 -12.25 14.14
C GLY A 112 10.33 -12.14 12.63
N THR A 113 10.56 -13.24 11.92
CA THR A 113 10.31 -13.38 10.49
C THR A 113 9.02 -14.16 10.25
N ILE A 114 8.15 -13.65 9.40
CA ILE A 114 7.04 -14.42 8.82
C ILE A 114 7.41 -14.69 7.37
N THR A 115 7.41 -15.96 6.97
CA THR A 115 7.81 -16.40 5.63
C THR A 115 6.64 -17.03 4.90
N ALA A 116 6.44 -16.65 3.65
CA ALA A 116 5.43 -17.27 2.77
C ALA A 116 5.95 -18.62 2.25
N PRO A 117 5.08 -19.64 2.09
CA PRO A 117 5.45 -20.85 1.40
C PRO A 117 5.74 -20.58 -0.09
N PRO A 118 6.54 -21.44 -0.75
CA PRO A 118 6.81 -21.30 -2.17
C PRO A 118 5.55 -21.45 -3.03
N ALA A 119 5.55 -20.88 -4.23
CA ALA A 119 4.40 -20.89 -5.15
C ALA A 119 3.77 -22.28 -5.35
N SER A 120 4.60 -23.33 -5.38
CA SER A 120 4.15 -24.71 -5.55
C SER A 120 3.31 -25.27 -4.38
N ALA A 121 3.40 -24.66 -3.22
CA ALA A 121 2.63 -25.08 -2.03
C ALA A 121 1.25 -24.38 -1.92
N TRP A 122 0.93 -23.46 -2.84
CA TRP A 122 -0.35 -22.74 -2.81
C TRP A 122 -1.45 -23.57 -3.47
N SER A 123 -2.46 -23.91 -2.68
CA SER A 123 -3.65 -24.64 -3.14
C SER A 123 -4.76 -23.73 -3.66
N GLU A 124 -4.80 -22.47 -3.25
CA GLU A 124 -5.80 -21.48 -3.62
C GLU A 124 -5.16 -20.30 -4.36
N LYS A 125 -5.84 -19.84 -5.41
CA LYS A 125 -5.43 -18.64 -6.14
C LYS A 125 -6.15 -17.43 -5.53
N LYS A 126 -5.50 -16.75 -4.62
CA LYS A 126 -5.95 -15.50 -4.02
C LYS A 126 -4.96 -14.39 -4.39
N ASN A 127 -5.43 -13.17 -4.38
CA ASN A 127 -4.62 -11.99 -4.67
C ASN A 127 -3.87 -11.43 -3.44
N TYR A 128 -3.80 -12.15 -2.34
CA TYR A 128 -3.09 -11.78 -1.12
C TYR A 128 -2.46 -13.00 -0.44
N TRP A 129 -1.38 -12.75 0.30
CA TRP A 129 -0.79 -13.71 1.23
C TRP A 129 -1.31 -13.49 2.64
N LEU A 130 -1.03 -12.33 3.25
CA LEU A 130 -1.60 -11.92 4.52
C LEU A 130 -2.61 -10.79 4.24
N MET A 131 -3.81 -10.88 4.81
CA MET A 131 -4.82 -9.84 4.65
C MET A 131 -5.46 -9.47 5.97
N PHE A 132 -5.48 -8.17 6.29
CA PHE A 132 -6.37 -7.61 7.30
C PHE A 132 -7.63 -7.09 6.62
N TYR A 133 -8.78 -7.54 7.10
CA TYR A 133 -10.05 -7.21 6.50
C TYR A 133 -11.07 -6.73 7.53
N GLN A 134 -11.62 -5.54 7.34
CA GLN A 134 -12.60 -4.94 8.26
C GLN A 134 -12.09 -4.85 9.71
N VAL A 135 -10.84 -4.41 9.88
CA VAL A 135 -10.21 -4.20 11.19
C VAL A 135 -10.01 -2.70 11.38
N ASP A 136 -10.71 -2.13 12.34
CA ASP A 136 -10.55 -0.73 12.72
C ASP A 136 -9.59 -0.61 13.91
N GLY A 137 -8.77 0.45 13.95
CA GLY A 137 -7.76 0.64 14.98
C GLY A 137 -6.61 -0.37 14.92
N LEU A 138 -6.21 -0.78 13.70
CA LEU A 138 -5.14 -1.75 13.46
C LEU A 138 -3.75 -1.10 13.54
N THR A 139 -2.85 -1.68 14.30
CA THR A 139 -1.41 -1.37 14.26
C THR A 139 -0.63 -2.61 13.87
N VAL A 140 0.17 -2.55 12.80
CA VAL A 140 1.18 -3.58 12.47
C VAL A 140 2.56 -2.95 12.65
N THR A 141 3.34 -3.47 13.58
CA THR A 141 4.66 -2.90 13.89
C THR A 141 5.72 -3.97 14.07
N GLY A 142 6.95 -3.66 13.63
CA GLY A 142 8.08 -4.59 13.70
C GLY A 142 9.20 -4.15 14.61
N ASN A 143 9.10 -2.99 15.25
CA ASN A 143 10.17 -2.42 16.07
C ASN A 143 11.55 -2.47 15.38
N SER A 144 11.58 -2.25 14.08
CA SER A 144 12.74 -2.31 13.17
C SER A 144 13.45 -3.67 13.05
N THR A 145 12.88 -4.75 13.60
CA THR A 145 13.43 -6.11 13.50
C THR A 145 12.52 -7.08 12.74
N GLY A 146 11.24 -6.80 12.68
CA GLY A 146 10.24 -7.62 12.04
C GLY A 146 10.44 -7.72 10.52
N LEU A 147 10.24 -8.93 9.99
CA LEU A 147 10.38 -9.20 8.56
C LEU A 147 9.19 -10.00 8.03
N LEU A 148 8.63 -9.53 6.92
CA LEU A 148 7.74 -10.29 6.05
C LEU A 148 8.53 -10.72 4.81
N ASP A 149 8.82 -12.02 4.66
CA ASP A 149 9.50 -12.59 3.49
C ASP A 149 8.48 -13.31 2.61
N GLY A 150 8.19 -12.72 1.46
CA GLY A 150 7.14 -13.19 0.55
C GLY A 150 7.55 -14.38 -0.31
N SER A 151 8.81 -14.85 -0.26
CA SER A 151 9.34 -15.96 -1.09
C SER A 151 9.08 -15.75 -2.60
N GLY A 152 9.07 -14.51 -3.06
CA GLY A 152 8.61 -14.08 -4.40
C GLY A 152 9.36 -14.70 -5.55
N LYS A 153 10.64 -15.04 -5.35
CA LYS A 153 11.46 -15.67 -6.38
C LYS A 153 10.81 -16.90 -7.02
N THR A 154 9.97 -17.62 -6.27
CA THR A 154 9.26 -18.79 -6.76
C THR A 154 8.08 -18.44 -7.69
N TRP A 155 7.69 -17.17 -7.74
CA TRP A 155 6.60 -16.61 -8.55
C TRP A 155 7.10 -15.88 -9.81
N TRP A 156 8.35 -15.37 -9.80
CA TRP A 156 8.91 -14.52 -10.86
C TRP A 156 9.48 -15.35 -12.02
N SER A 157 8.63 -16.06 -12.75
CA SER A 157 9.08 -16.79 -13.95
C SER A 157 9.23 -15.83 -15.14
N ASP A 158 10.02 -16.24 -16.16
CA ASP A 158 10.20 -15.46 -17.40
C ASP A 158 8.87 -15.20 -18.13
N LYS A 159 7.88 -16.05 -17.97
CA LYS A 159 6.53 -15.83 -18.50
C LYS A 159 5.84 -14.63 -17.88
N CYS A 160 6.08 -14.34 -16.61
CA CYS A 160 5.51 -13.19 -15.90
C CYS A 160 6.15 -11.88 -16.32
N LYS A 161 7.43 -11.88 -16.72
CA LYS A 161 8.15 -10.68 -17.18
C LYS A 161 7.60 -10.11 -18.50
N HIS A 162 6.95 -10.92 -19.31
CA HIS A 162 6.42 -10.52 -20.62
C HIS A 162 4.92 -10.23 -20.64
N GLY A 163 4.27 -10.13 -19.48
CA GLY A 163 2.87 -9.74 -19.39
C GLY A 163 1.89 -10.82 -19.91
N ASP A 164 2.27 -12.09 -19.83
CA ASP A 164 1.33 -13.18 -20.00
C ASP A 164 0.27 -13.08 -18.91
N ASP A 165 -0.99 -12.87 -19.30
CA ASP A 165 -2.15 -12.67 -18.41
C ASP A 165 -2.29 -13.74 -17.33
N ASP A 166 -1.69 -14.88 -17.55
CA ASP A 166 -1.70 -16.01 -16.63
C ASP A 166 -0.85 -15.85 -15.36
N CYS A 167 0.14 -14.96 -15.37
CA CYS A 167 1.06 -14.78 -14.24
C CYS A 167 0.65 -13.64 -13.29
N VAL A 168 0.32 -12.48 -13.83
CA VAL A 168 0.02 -11.27 -13.05
C VAL A 168 -1.22 -11.44 -12.18
N THR A 169 -2.18 -12.26 -12.64
CA THR A 169 -3.43 -12.52 -11.91
C THR A 169 -3.31 -13.58 -10.81
N LYS A 170 -2.13 -14.23 -10.66
CA LYS A 170 -1.94 -15.38 -9.75
C LYS A 170 -1.01 -15.11 -8.59
N ALA A 171 -0.06 -14.18 -8.75
CA ALA A 171 0.87 -13.84 -7.66
C ALA A 171 0.16 -12.97 -6.60
N PRO A 172 0.27 -13.30 -5.31
CA PRO A 172 -0.42 -12.57 -4.26
C PRO A 172 0.35 -11.32 -3.83
N THR A 173 -0.36 -10.29 -3.40
CA THR A 173 0.17 -9.18 -2.59
C THR A 173 0.63 -9.71 -1.24
N ALA A 174 1.81 -9.30 -0.75
CA ALA A 174 2.34 -9.84 0.50
C ALA A 174 1.47 -9.46 1.70
N LEU A 175 1.17 -8.17 1.89
CA LEU A 175 0.29 -7.68 2.95
C LEU A 175 -0.81 -6.79 2.34
N LEU A 176 -2.05 -7.23 2.44
CA LEU A 176 -3.21 -6.46 1.99
C LEU A 176 -4.02 -5.96 3.19
N VAL A 177 -4.21 -4.65 3.27
CA VAL A 177 -5.12 -3.99 4.21
C VAL A 177 -6.35 -3.57 3.43
N MET A 178 -7.51 -4.14 3.77
CA MET A 178 -8.72 -3.96 2.99
C MET A 178 -9.93 -3.61 3.86
N ASN A 179 -10.60 -2.52 3.51
CA ASN A 179 -11.79 -2.04 4.22
C ASN A 179 -11.55 -1.83 5.72
N CYS A 180 -10.40 -1.20 6.05
CA CYS A 180 -9.94 -0.90 7.41
C CYS A 180 -9.87 0.62 7.61
N THR A 181 -10.04 1.07 8.85
CA THR A 181 -9.89 2.48 9.24
C THR A 181 -8.98 2.63 10.47
N ASP A 182 -8.32 3.79 10.60
CA ASP A 182 -7.37 4.06 11.69
C ASP A 182 -6.25 3.00 11.75
N VAL A 183 -5.47 2.94 10.67
CA VAL A 183 -4.43 1.91 10.46
C VAL A 183 -3.04 2.51 10.60
N GLU A 184 -2.16 1.83 11.31
CA GLU A 184 -0.73 2.13 11.37
C GLU A 184 0.09 0.91 10.92
N LEU A 185 0.95 1.10 9.92
CA LEU A 185 1.95 0.13 9.48
C LEU A 185 3.33 0.73 9.72
N SER A 186 4.12 0.18 10.64
CA SER A 186 5.35 0.86 11.04
C SER A 186 6.51 -0.08 11.38
N GLN A 187 7.73 0.38 11.05
CA GLN A 187 8.99 -0.17 11.57
C GLN A 187 9.18 -1.68 11.32
N PHE A 188 8.78 -2.17 10.16
CA PHE A 188 9.10 -3.54 9.72
C PHE A 188 9.67 -3.56 8.31
N SER A 189 10.27 -4.68 7.95
CA SER A 189 10.76 -4.93 6.59
C SER A 189 9.82 -5.84 5.83
N SER A 190 9.67 -5.59 4.51
CA SER A 190 9.01 -6.49 3.57
C SER A 190 9.97 -6.84 2.45
N LYS A 191 10.19 -8.11 2.23
CA LYS A 191 11.19 -8.61 1.29
C LYS A 191 10.57 -9.58 0.31
N ASP A 192 11.02 -9.50 -0.94
CA ASP A 192 10.71 -10.48 -1.98
C ASP A 192 9.22 -10.84 -2.04
N SER A 193 8.35 -9.84 -2.15
CA SER A 193 6.92 -10.08 -2.35
C SER A 193 6.66 -10.79 -3.69
N PRO A 194 5.72 -11.73 -3.77
CA PRO A 194 5.31 -12.33 -5.04
C PRO A 194 4.82 -11.33 -6.08
N GLN A 195 4.09 -10.29 -5.62
CA GLN A 195 3.61 -9.15 -6.38
C GLN A 195 3.80 -7.89 -5.53
N MET A 196 2.80 -7.03 -5.33
CA MET A 196 2.91 -5.84 -4.47
C MET A 196 3.30 -6.22 -3.04
N HIS A 197 4.14 -5.41 -2.41
CA HIS A 197 4.52 -5.63 -1.00
C HIS A 197 3.39 -5.26 -0.04
N ILE A 198 2.91 -4.03 -0.13
CA ILE A 198 1.82 -3.51 0.71
C ILE A 198 0.70 -3.02 -0.20
N GLY A 199 -0.49 -3.59 -0.06
CA GLY A 199 -1.70 -3.11 -0.70
C GLY A 199 -2.64 -2.44 0.30
N LEU A 200 -3.07 -1.22 0.01
CA LEU A 200 -4.09 -0.50 0.77
C LEU A 200 -5.31 -0.35 -0.12
N SER A 201 -6.43 -0.99 0.23
CA SER A 201 -7.63 -0.95 -0.60
C SER A 201 -8.88 -0.63 0.22
N MET A 202 -9.68 0.32 -0.26
CA MET A 202 -10.93 0.76 0.39
C MET A 202 -10.74 1.10 1.88
N SER A 203 -9.58 1.66 2.24
CA SER A 203 -9.19 1.93 3.62
C SER A 203 -9.01 3.43 3.85
N GLY A 204 -9.13 3.88 5.11
CA GLY A 204 -9.02 5.28 5.45
C GLY A 204 -8.24 5.56 6.72
N LYS A 205 -7.67 6.77 6.83
CA LYS A 205 -6.79 7.17 7.93
C LYS A 205 -5.65 6.17 8.14
N VAL A 206 -4.84 5.99 7.10
CA VAL A 206 -3.75 5.01 7.07
C VAL A 206 -2.41 5.73 7.19
N ASN A 207 -1.61 5.35 8.17
CA ASN A 207 -0.23 5.78 8.32
C ASN A 207 0.74 4.63 8.02
N VAL A 208 1.63 4.83 7.07
CA VAL A 208 2.72 3.90 6.72
C VAL A 208 4.04 4.59 7.02
N THR A 209 4.78 4.11 8.00
CA THR A 209 5.96 4.83 8.47
C THR A 209 7.17 3.92 8.68
N GLN A 210 8.35 4.40 8.25
CA GLN A 210 9.63 3.75 8.55
C GLN A 210 9.68 2.28 8.10
N LEU A 211 9.14 1.97 6.93
CA LEU A 211 9.28 0.65 6.32
C LEU A 211 10.56 0.54 5.50
N THR A 212 11.11 -0.67 5.46
CA THR A 212 12.16 -1.05 4.51
C THR A 212 11.60 -2.12 3.59
N ILE A 213 11.44 -1.78 2.30
CA ILE A 213 10.83 -2.67 1.30
C ILE A 213 11.87 -3.00 0.24
N THR A 214 12.10 -4.28 0.00
CA THR A 214 13.15 -4.72 -0.93
C THR A 214 12.73 -5.89 -1.79
N ALA A 215 13.04 -5.81 -3.08
CA ALA A 215 12.99 -6.91 -4.05
C ALA A 215 14.05 -6.68 -5.13
N PRO A 216 14.44 -7.69 -5.91
CA PRO A 216 15.33 -7.49 -7.06
C PRO A 216 14.75 -6.48 -8.07
N GLU A 217 15.64 -5.73 -8.73
CA GLU A 217 15.28 -4.72 -9.73
C GLU A 217 14.48 -5.29 -10.91
N ASP A 218 14.65 -6.58 -11.21
CA ASP A 218 13.96 -7.27 -12.29
C ASP A 218 12.73 -8.08 -11.85
N SER A 219 12.32 -7.95 -10.59
CA SER A 219 11.12 -8.62 -10.07
C SER A 219 9.83 -7.97 -10.60
N PRO A 220 8.90 -8.74 -11.20
CA PRO A 220 7.73 -8.17 -11.86
C PRO A 220 6.64 -7.76 -10.86
N ASN A 221 6.06 -6.58 -11.07
CA ASN A 221 4.91 -6.05 -10.33
C ASN A 221 5.09 -6.03 -8.80
N THR A 222 6.32 -5.81 -8.36
CA THR A 222 6.66 -5.76 -6.93
C THR A 222 6.57 -4.33 -6.37
N ASP A 223 5.47 -3.65 -6.64
CA ASP A 223 5.22 -2.31 -6.10
C ASP A 223 5.45 -2.31 -4.58
N GLY A 224 6.13 -1.28 -4.08
CA GLY A 224 6.39 -1.16 -2.64
C GLY A 224 5.10 -0.94 -1.85
N VAL A 225 4.39 0.15 -2.14
CA VAL A 225 3.07 0.46 -1.54
C VAL A 225 2.09 0.81 -2.66
N HIS A 226 1.02 0.05 -2.77
CA HIS A 226 -0.09 0.33 -3.69
C HIS A 226 -1.30 0.85 -2.94
N VAL A 227 -1.83 1.99 -3.35
CA VAL A 227 -3.01 2.64 -2.75
C VAL A 227 -4.14 2.61 -3.77
N ASP A 228 -5.28 2.02 -3.42
CA ASP A 228 -6.44 1.89 -4.28
C ASP A 228 -7.73 2.19 -3.51
N ARG A 229 -8.61 3.04 -4.05
CA ARG A 229 -9.88 3.44 -3.42
C ARG A 229 -9.77 3.78 -1.93
N SER A 230 -8.67 4.43 -1.54
CA SER A 230 -8.36 4.75 -0.14
C SER A 230 -8.22 6.25 0.06
N GLU A 231 -8.48 6.70 1.27
CA GLU A 231 -8.43 8.13 1.59
C GLU A 231 -7.69 8.41 2.89
N ASP A 232 -7.10 9.62 2.98
CA ASP A 232 -6.34 10.06 4.16
C ASP A 232 -5.19 9.08 4.45
N VAL A 233 -4.30 8.92 3.45
CA VAL A 233 -3.16 7.99 3.49
C VAL A 233 -1.86 8.77 3.58
N HIS A 234 -1.05 8.46 4.57
CA HIS A 234 0.26 9.06 4.78
C HIS A 234 1.35 8.00 4.72
N ILE A 235 2.27 8.11 3.75
CA ILE A 235 3.41 7.20 3.57
C ILE A 235 4.68 8.00 3.82
N THR A 236 5.39 7.73 4.92
CA THR A 236 6.48 8.60 5.30
C THR A 236 7.73 7.84 5.80
N GLY A 237 8.92 8.44 5.59
CA GLY A 237 10.17 8.00 6.21
C GLY A 237 10.60 6.59 5.84
N SER A 238 10.22 6.10 4.65
CA SER A 238 10.45 4.72 4.23
C SER A 238 11.51 4.62 3.13
N THR A 239 12.18 3.48 3.07
CA THR A 239 13.14 3.13 2.00
C THR A 239 12.57 1.99 1.18
N ILE A 240 12.42 2.20 -0.12
CA ILE A 240 11.75 1.26 -1.03
C ILE A 240 12.62 1.05 -2.27
N GLY A 241 13.03 -0.20 -2.51
CA GLY A 241 13.77 -0.59 -3.71
C GLY A 241 13.25 -1.92 -4.23
N THR A 242 12.62 -1.91 -5.41
CA THR A 242 11.91 -3.08 -5.97
C THR A 242 12.02 -3.10 -7.50
N GLY A 243 11.37 -4.04 -8.15
CA GLY A 243 11.34 -4.13 -9.61
C GLY A 243 10.16 -3.41 -10.27
N ASP A 244 9.32 -2.69 -9.51
CA ASP A 244 8.21 -1.88 -10.04
C ASP A 244 8.09 -0.55 -9.29
N ASP A 245 6.90 0.07 -9.25
CA ASP A 245 6.70 1.36 -8.59
C ASP A 245 7.08 1.30 -7.10
N CYS A 246 7.88 2.26 -6.61
CA CYS A 246 8.07 2.36 -5.16
C CYS A 246 6.73 2.63 -4.46
N ILE A 247 5.95 3.54 -5.04
CA ILE A 247 4.58 3.83 -4.60
C ILE A 247 3.72 4.03 -5.83
N SER A 248 2.59 3.32 -5.89
CA SER A 248 1.58 3.48 -6.93
C SER A 248 0.23 3.90 -6.32
N ILE A 249 -0.37 4.96 -6.88
CA ILE A 249 -1.62 5.55 -6.37
C ILE A 249 -2.70 5.34 -7.42
N GLY A 250 -3.52 4.35 -7.21
CA GLY A 250 -4.57 3.88 -8.12
C GLY A 250 -5.91 4.60 -7.97
N PRO A 251 -6.90 4.15 -8.76
CA PRO A 251 -8.18 4.83 -8.89
C PRO A 251 -8.96 4.93 -7.56
N GLY A 252 -9.75 5.99 -7.42
CA GLY A 252 -10.58 6.25 -6.26
C GLY A 252 -9.83 6.74 -5.03
N SER A 253 -8.50 6.91 -5.12
CA SER A 253 -7.67 7.39 -4.00
C SER A 253 -7.68 8.91 -3.92
N ARG A 254 -7.72 9.44 -2.68
CA ARG A 254 -7.70 10.89 -2.41
C ARG A 254 -7.04 11.21 -1.07
N PHE A 255 -6.50 12.42 -0.95
CA PHE A 255 -5.78 12.89 0.24
C PHE A 255 -4.62 11.95 0.60
N VAL A 256 -3.72 11.70 -0.39
CA VAL A 256 -2.54 10.85 -0.20
C VAL A 256 -1.30 11.73 -0.08
N THR A 257 -0.57 11.59 1.01
CA THR A 257 0.70 12.26 1.26
C THR A 257 1.84 11.25 1.22
N VAL A 258 2.85 11.53 0.41
CA VAL A 258 4.11 10.78 0.32
C VAL A 258 5.24 11.72 0.73
N ASP A 259 5.95 11.43 1.81
CA ASP A 259 6.93 12.36 2.38
C ASP A 259 8.19 11.64 2.90
N ARG A 260 9.38 12.19 2.63
CA ARG A 260 10.67 11.63 3.07
C ARG A 260 10.86 10.17 2.67
N ILE A 261 10.76 9.88 1.37
CA ILE A 261 10.98 8.55 0.80
C ILE A 261 12.34 8.49 0.10
N VAL A 262 13.04 7.39 0.30
CA VAL A 262 14.14 6.97 -0.57
C VAL A 262 13.62 5.86 -1.47
N CYS A 263 13.56 6.12 -2.76
CA CYS A 263 13.01 5.23 -3.78
C CYS A 263 14.13 4.80 -4.75
N GLY A 264 14.37 3.53 -4.83
CA GLY A 264 15.30 2.96 -5.82
C GLY A 264 16.06 1.71 -5.35
N PRO A 265 16.31 0.76 -6.30
CA PRO A 265 15.83 0.75 -7.67
C PRO A 265 14.32 0.65 -7.77
N GLY A 266 13.74 0.86 -8.99
CA GLY A 266 12.31 0.75 -9.22
C GLY A 266 11.77 1.68 -10.30
N HIS A 267 10.44 1.83 -10.36
CA HIS A 267 9.77 2.64 -11.36
C HIS A 267 9.32 4.03 -10.85
N GLY A 268 9.78 4.47 -9.67
CA GLY A 268 9.45 5.78 -9.12
C GLY A 268 8.15 5.83 -8.32
N VAL A 269 7.56 7.01 -8.23
CA VAL A 269 6.24 7.25 -7.63
C VAL A 269 5.24 7.56 -8.74
N SER A 270 4.21 6.74 -8.87
CA SER A 270 3.25 6.80 -9.96
C SER A 270 1.84 7.11 -9.47
N VAL A 271 1.19 8.09 -10.10
CA VAL A 271 -0.26 8.29 -10.04
C VAL A 271 -0.88 7.57 -11.22
N GLY A 272 -1.71 6.57 -10.96
CA GLY A 272 -2.31 5.69 -11.96
C GLY A 272 -1.65 4.28 -11.98
N SER A 273 -1.97 3.45 -13.00
CA SER A 273 -2.61 3.85 -14.25
C SER A 273 -4.12 4.02 -14.09
N LEU A 274 -4.70 5.01 -14.77
CA LEU A 274 -6.13 5.31 -14.72
C LEU A 274 -6.77 5.12 -16.09
N GLY A 275 -8.02 4.69 -16.10
CA GLY A 275 -8.85 4.63 -17.31
C GLY A 275 -8.66 3.40 -18.17
N ARG A 276 -8.12 2.30 -17.63
CA ARG A 276 -7.97 1.04 -18.36
C ARG A 276 -9.31 0.60 -18.94
N ASP A 277 -9.29 0.14 -20.18
CA ASP A 277 -10.46 -0.35 -20.93
C ASP A 277 -11.63 0.66 -21.00
N GLY A 278 -11.31 1.98 -20.97
CA GLY A 278 -12.30 3.05 -21.01
C GLY A 278 -13.00 3.32 -19.68
N ALA A 279 -12.47 2.80 -18.58
CA ALA A 279 -13.02 3.01 -17.24
C ALA A 279 -13.07 4.51 -16.88
N ASN A 280 -14.06 4.86 -16.06
CA ASN A 280 -14.21 6.20 -15.50
C ASN A 280 -13.61 6.20 -14.09
N GLU A 281 -12.39 6.72 -13.97
CA GLU A 281 -11.59 6.65 -12.76
C GLU A 281 -11.06 8.02 -12.37
N SER A 282 -10.89 8.24 -11.07
CA SER A 282 -10.46 9.53 -10.55
C SER A 282 -9.46 9.40 -9.41
N VAL A 283 -8.53 10.36 -9.34
CA VAL A 283 -7.58 10.56 -8.25
C VAL A 283 -7.45 12.04 -7.97
N GLU A 284 -7.41 12.44 -6.70
CA GLU A 284 -7.27 13.85 -6.35
C GLU A 284 -6.58 14.09 -5.01
N TYR A 285 -5.99 15.29 -4.85
CA TYR A 285 -5.30 15.72 -3.64
C TYR A 285 -4.13 14.81 -3.26
N ILE A 286 -3.17 14.70 -4.17
CA ILE A 286 -1.94 13.91 -3.99
C ILE A 286 -0.76 14.85 -3.76
N ASP A 287 -0.06 14.67 -2.64
CA ASP A 287 1.11 15.47 -2.28
C ASP A 287 2.34 14.57 -2.10
N VAL A 288 3.28 14.67 -3.04
CA VAL A 288 4.55 13.92 -3.04
C VAL A 288 5.68 14.91 -2.77
N ARG A 289 6.35 14.75 -1.64
CA ARG A 289 7.41 15.71 -1.28
C ARG A 289 8.60 15.06 -0.58
N ASN A 290 9.76 15.75 -0.68
CA ASN A 290 11.00 15.33 -0.02
C ASN A 290 11.41 13.89 -0.41
N VAL A 291 11.35 13.56 -1.70
CA VAL A 291 11.65 12.22 -2.21
C VAL A 291 13.00 12.23 -2.92
N GLN A 292 13.78 11.18 -2.67
CA GLN A 292 15.01 10.88 -3.38
C GLN A 292 14.77 9.68 -4.31
N PHE A 293 14.89 9.87 -5.61
CA PHE A 293 14.90 8.79 -6.59
C PHE A 293 16.33 8.43 -6.94
N ILE A 294 16.70 7.16 -6.82
CA ILE A 294 18.07 6.67 -7.04
C ILE A 294 18.06 5.47 -7.97
N ASN A 295 18.65 5.62 -9.18
CA ASN A 295 18.71 4.55 -10.18
C ASN A 295 17.34 3.96 -10.53
N THR A 296 16.30 4.81 -10.62
CA THR A 296 14.96 4.39 -11.00
C THR A 296 14.70 4.64 -12.49
N THR A 297 13.80 3.88 -13.10
CA THR A 297 13.39 4.12 -14.49
C THR A 297 12.53 5.38 -14.62
N ASN A 298 11.67 5.68 -13.64
CA ASN A 298 10.94 6.94 -13.61
C ASN A 298 11.09 7.61 -12.24
N GLY A 299 10.78 8.89 -12.18
CA GLY A 299 10.70 9.64 -10.94
C GLY A 299 9.25 9.98 -10.59
N ALA A 300 8.85 11.24 -10.83
CA ALA A 300 7.49 11.75 -10.66
C ALA A 300 6.66 11.40 -11.89
N ARG A 301 5.77 10.41 -11.76
CA ARG A 301 5.03 9.86 -12.90
C ARG A 301 3.51 9.97 -12.75
N ILE A 302 2.83 10.38 -13.85
CA ILE A 302 1.38 10.25 -14.00
C ILE A 302 1.13 9.40 -15.25
N LYS A 303 0.36 8.32 -15.13
CA LYS A 303 0.07 7.38 -16.23
C LYS A 303 -1.42 7.13 -16.37
N THR A 304 -1.95 7.29 -17.59
CA THR A 304 -3.34 6.99 -17.91
C THR A 304 -3.44 6.20 -19.21
N TRP A 305 -4.47 5.41 -19.33
CA TRP A 305 -4.74 4.64 -20.52
C TRP A 305 -5.47 5.49 -21.56
N LYS A 306 -5.12 5.28 -22.82
CA LYS A 306 -5.85 5.83 -23.96
C LYS A 306 -7.31 5.40 -23.90
N GLY A 307 -8.22 6.33 -24.15
CA GLY A 307 -9.66 6.07 -24.11
C GLY A 307 -10.27 6.05 -22.73
N GLY A 308 -9.48 6.20 -21.67
CA GLY A 308 -9.94 6.33 -20.29
C GLY A 308 -10.85 7.54 -20.10
N LYS A 309 -11.54 7.59 -18.97
CA LYS A 309 -12.44 8.69 -18.56
C LYS A 309 -12.16 9.04 -17.10
N GLY A 310 -12.71 10.17 -16.66
CA GLY A 310 -12.52 10.66 -15.30
C GLY A 310 -11.43 11.71 -15.21
N TYR A 311 -10.75 11.80 -14.07
CA TYR A 311 -9.75 12.84 -13.85
C TYR A 311 -8.64 12.45 -12.87
N ALA A 312 -7.48 13.12 -13.01
CA ALA A 312 -6.46 13.19 -11.98
C ALA A 312 -6.12 14.67 -11.76
N LYS A 313 -6.32 15.17 -10.55
CA LYS A 313 -6.19 16.61 -10.27
C LYS A 313 -5.63 16.91 -8.89
N SER A 314 -5.13 18.15 -8.72
CA SER A 314 -4.56 18.62 -7.47
C SER A 314 -3.42 17.70 -6.99
N ILE A 315 -2.42 17.55 -7.86
CA ILE A 315 -1.26 16.68 -7.64
C ILE A 315 -0.03 17.55 -7.54
N SER A 316 0.73 17.41 -6.47
CA SER A 316 1.99 18.13 -6.28
C SER A 316 3.18 17.20 -6.12
N PHE A 317 4.29 17.57 -6.77
CA PHE A 317 5.62 17.00 -6.56
C PHE A 317 6.55 18.12 -6.12
N THR A 318 7.05 18.05 -4.88
CA THR A 318 7.81 19.15 -4.27
C THR A 318 9.08 18.66 -3.59
N ASN A 319 10.20 19.39 -3.76
CA ASN A 319 11.49 19.06 -3.16
C ASN A 319 11.97 17.64 -3.53
N ILE A 320 12.08 17.38 -4.81
CA ILE A 320 12.47 16.07 -5.35
C ILE A 320 13.92 16.08 -5.81
N ASN A 321 14.68 15.06 -5.45
CA ASN A 321 16.04 14.85 -5.92
C ASN A 321 16.13 13.58 -6.77
N PHE A 322 16.76 13.71 -7.95
CA PHE A 322 16.99 12.61 -8.89
C PHE A 322 18.48 12.27 -8.96
N THR A 323 18.83 11.01 -8.78
CA THR A 323 20.17 10.48 -8.99
C THR A 323 20.11 9.36 -10.01
N ASN A 324 20.62 9.61 -11.23
CA ASN A 324 20.63 8.62 -12.32
C ASN A 324 19.23 8.06 -12.65
N VAL A 325 18.23 8.90 -12.77
CA VAL A 325 16.87 8.49 -13.14
C VAL A 325 16.70 8.56 -14.65
N ASP A 326 16.08 7.54 -15.28
CA ASP A 326 15.94 7.54 -16.74
C ASP A 326 14.90 8.58 -17.21
N HIS A 327 13.71 8.61 -16.62
CA HIS A 327 12.65 9.59 -16.90
C HIS A 327 12.23 10.32 -15.61
N PRO A 328 12.93 11.37 -15.18
CA PRO A 328 12.68 12.06 -13.92
C PRO A 328 11.25 12.59 -13.75
N VAL A 329 10.70 13.20 -14.79
CA VAL A 329 9.34 13.77 -14.77
C VAL A 329 8.58 13.31 -16.01
N ILE A 330 7.48 12.59 -15.81
CA ILE A 330 6.72 12.05 -16.94
C ILE A 330 5.21 12.08 -16.70
N ILE A 331 4.47 12.61 -17.68
CA ILE A 331 3.04 12.42 -17.88
C ILE A 331 2.87 11.57 -19.15
N ASN A 332 2.24 10.39 -19.04
CA ASN A 332 1.98 9.52 -20.17
C ASN A 332 0.50 9.14 -20.21
N GLN A 333 -0.24 9.66 -21.19
CA GLN A 333 -1.66 9.33 -21.42
C GLN A 333 -1.87 8.21 -22.45
N PHE A 334 -0.80 7.52 -22.84
CA PHE A 334 -0.80 6.40 -23.79
C PHE A 334 -0.17 5.15 -23.15
N TYR A 335 -0.36 4.99 -21.85
CA TYR A 335 0.25 3.90 -21.10
C TYR A 335 -0.19 2.54 -21.65
N GLU A 336 0.80 1.68 -21.97
CA GLU A 336 0.60 0.36 -22.57
C GLU A 336 -0.35 0.35 -23.78
N ASP A 337 -0.18 1.29 -24.73
CA ASP A 337 -1.03 1.43 -25.93
C ASP A 337 -0.91 0.20 -26.85
N ARG A 338 -1.44 -0.92 -26.38
CA ARG A 338 -1.57 -2.18 -27.15
C ARG A 338 -2.95 -2.33 -27.79
N GLN A 339 -3.85 -1.37 -27.60
CA GLN A 339 -5.27 -1.52 -27.95
C GLN A 339 -5.77 -0.59 -29.02
N ASP A 340 -6.78 -1.09 -29.70
CA ASP A 340 -7.48 -0.54 -30.83
C ASP A 340 -7.84 0.95 -30.68
N VAL A 341 -7.53 1.70 -31.72
CA VAL A 341 -7.49 3.15 -31.80
C VAL A 341 -8.86 3.84 -31.80
N SER A 342 -9.97 3.06 -31.69
CA SER A 342 -11.32 3.60 -31.82
C SER A 342 -11.79 4.41 -30.60
N ASN A 343 -11.19 4.22 -29.43
CA ASN A 343 -11.57 4.95 -28.22
C ASN A 343 -10.78 6.27 -28.12
N THR A 344 -11.46 7.39 -28.26
CA THR A 344 -10.87 8.73 -28.32
C THR A 344 -10.90 9.47 -26.98
N GLY A 345 -11.38 8.85 -25.88
CA GLY A 345 -11.39 9.45 -24.56
C GLY A 345 -9.99 9.62 -23.97
N ALA A 346 -9.88 10.46 -22.98
CA ALA A 346 -8.72 10.56 -22.10
C ALA A 346 -9.13 11.00 -20.70
N VAL A 347 -8.37 10.56 -19.70
CA VAL A 347 -8.52 11.05 -18.31
C VAL A 347 -8.09 12.51 -18.26
N ALA A 348 -8.91 13.40 -17.72
CA ALA A 348 -8.56 14.82 -17.61
C ALA A 348 -7.50 15.03 -16.53
N LEU A 349 -6.41 15.73 -16.86
CA LEU A 349 -5.35 16.10 -15.92
C LEU A 349 -5.41 17.60 -15.67
N SER A 350 -5.43 18.02 -14.39
CA SER A 350 -5.48 19.46 -14.07
C SER A 350 -4.91 19.80 -12.69
N ASN A 351 -4.44 21.02 -12.52
CA ASN A 351 -3.84 21.51 -11.29
C ASN A 351 -2.71 20.58 -10.81
N ILE A 352 -1.67 20.47 -11.64
CA ILE A 352 -0.51 19.62 -11.38
C ILE A 352 0.70 20.53 -11.18
N THR A 353 1.40 20.37 -10.07
CA THR A 353 2.51 21.24 -9.69
C THR A 353 3.80 20.46 -9.52
N TYR A 354 4.88 20.94 -10.15
CA TYR A 354 6.24 20.46 -9.98
C TYR A 354 7.11 21.60 -9.43
N THR A 355 7.56 21.50 -8.19
CA THR A 355 8.28 22.57 -7.51
C THR A 355 9.58 22.10 -6.86
N ASN A 356 10.70 22.80 -7.16
CA ASN A 356 12.01 22.50 -6.61
C ASN A 356 12.45 21.05 -6.88
N LEU A 357 12.56 20.71 -8.17
CA LEU A 357 13.02 19.42 -8.63
C LEU A 357 14.44 19.55 -9.19
N ASN A 358 15.37 18.72 -8.73
CA ASN A 358 16.75 18.82 -9.19
C ASN A 358 17.42 17.44 -9.26
N GLY A 359 18.53 17.35 -10.03
CA GLY A 359 19.33 16.13 -10.07
C GLY A 359 19.78 15.73 -11.46
N THR A 360 19.96 14.42 -11.67
CA THR A 360 20.52 13.84 -12.88
C THR A 360 19.63 12.80 -13.53
N SER A 361 19.63 12.80 -14.86
CA SER A 361 18.94 11.83 -15.71
C SER A 361 19.95 10.99 -16.49
N THR A 362 19.73 9.67 -16.56
CA THR A 362 20.44 8.78 -17.50
C THR A 362 19.80 8.80 -18.87
N GLY A 363 18.53 9.11 -18.96
CA GLY A 363 17.81 9.30 -20.21
C GLY A 363 18.04 10.69 -20.80
N LYS A 364 17.90 10.79 -22.12
CA LYS A 364 17.99 12.07 -22.80
C LYS A 364 16.81 12.99 -22.48
N THR A 365 15.61 12.44 -22.29
CA THR A 365 14.39 13.20 -22.01
C THR A 365 14.13 13.24 -20.49
N ALA A 366 14.42 14.38 -19.87
CA ALA A 366 14.27 14.55 -18.43
C ALA A 366 12.85 15.00 -18.00
N VAL A 367 12.13 15.68 -18.89
CA VAL A 367 10.73 16.08 -18.71
C VAL A 367 9.94 15.64 -19.93
N ASP A 368 8.92 14.83 -19.75
CA ASP A 368 8.08 14.33 -20.85
C ASP A 368 6.60 14.48 -20.50
N PHE A 369 5.91 15.41 -21.18
CA PHE A 369 4.48 15.59 -21.07
C PHE A 369 3.81 15.12 -22.36
N ASP A 370 3.42 13.84 -22.38
CA ASP A 370 2.79 13.18 -23.52
C ASP A 370 1.28 13.07 -23.28
N CYS A 371 0.56 14.15 -23.57
CA CYS A 371 -0.86 14.29 -23.36
C CYS A 371 -1.68 13.99 -24.63
N SER A 372 -2.86 13.42 -24.44
CA SER A 372 -3.81 13.14 -25.51
C SER A 372 -4.46 14.41 -26.06
N LYS A 373 -4.68 14.47 -27.37
CA LYS A 373 -5.43 15.57 -28.02
C LYS A 373 -6.88 15.67 -27.50
N ASN A 374 -7.44 14.59 -27.02
CA ASN A 374 -8.82 14.50 -26.55
C ASN A 374 -8.94 14.59 -25.03
N GLY A 375 -7.83 14.65 -24.31
CA GLY A 375 -7.74 14.89 -22.88
C GLY A 375 -7.15 16.28 -22.64
N SER A 376 -7.60 16.91 -21.59
CA SER A 376 -6.99 18.15 -21.15
C SER A 376 -5.88 17.82 -20.18
N CYS A 377 -4.64 18.18 -20.52
CA CYS A 377 -3.59 18.38 -19.51
C CYS A 377 -3.46 19.89 -19.32
N MET A 378 -4.24 20.43 -18.42
CA MET A 378 -4.34 21.87 -18.18
C MET A 378 -3.79 22.24 -16.81
N ASP A 379 -3.40 23.48 -16.66
CA ASP A 379 -3.01 24.02 -15.36
C ASP A 379 -1.84 23.24 -14.75
N ILE A 380 -0.79 23.04 -15.57
CA ILE A 380 0.45 22.40 -15.15
C ILE A 380 1.45 23.49 -14.79
N HIS A 381 1.87 23.55 -13.55
CA HIS A 381 2.82 24.53 -13.04
C HIS A 381 4.18 23.92 -12.79
N VAL A 382 5.22 24.47 -13.42
CA VAL A 382 6.60 24.02 -13.24
C VAL A 382 7.44 25.15 -12.68
N ASN A 383 7.89 24.99 -11.46
CA ASN A 383 8.65 26.01 -10.74
C ASN A 383 10.00 25.45 -10.27
N THR A 384 11.07 26.06 -10.68
CA THR A 384 12.44 25.73 -10.25
C THR A 384 12.77 24.25 -10.47
N VAL A 385 13.10 23.92 -11.70
CA VAL A 385 13.50 22.56 -12.12
C VAL A 385 14.91 22.62 -12.73
N ALA A 386 15.81 21.76 -12.28
CA ALA A 386 17.18 21.69 -12.75
C ALA A 386 17.62 20.23 -12.90
N ILE A 387 17.37 19.61 -14.06
CA ILE A 387 17.71 18.20 -14.31
C ILE A 387 18.73 18.14 -15.47
N THR A 388 19.94 17.70 -15.15
CA THR A 388 21.04 17.56 -16.11
C THR A 388 21.28 16.09 -16.47
N ALA A 389 22.01 15.81 -17.54
CA ALA A 389 22.39 14.45 -17.85
C ALA A 389 23.44 13.92 -16.84
N ALA A 390 23.38 12.67 -16.49
CA ALA A 390 24.31 12.03 -15.56
C ALA A 390 25.75 11.96 -16.12
N ASP A 391 25.90 11.95 -17.46
CA ASP A 391 27.18 11.97 -18.17
C ASP A 391 27.72 13.38 -18.39
N GLY A 392 27.07 14.43 -17.90
CA GLY A 392 27.42 15.83 -18.11
C GLY A 392 26.92 16.41 -19.43
N GLY A 393 26.20 15.65 -20.22
CA GLY A 393 25.57 16.11 -21.46
C GLY A 393 24.31 16.96 -21.23
N ALA A 394 23.59 17.27 -22.30
CA ALA A 394 22.36 18.04 -22.23
C ALA A 394 21.13 17.12 -22.18
N THR A 395 20.18 17.44 -21.31
CA THR A 395 18.85 16.87 -21.33
C THR A 395 17.88 17.69 -22.18
N VAL A 396 16.77 17.07 -22.58
CA VAL A 396 15.68 17.74 -23.30
C VAL A 396 14.37 17.58 -22.58
N ALA A 397 13.43 18.50 -22.84
CA ALA A 397 12.04 18.33 -22.50
C ALA A 397 11.22 18.05 -23.76
N ARG A 398 10.25 17.15 -23.66
CA ARG A 398 9.19 16.92 -24.65
C ARG A 398 7.87 17.34 -24.06
N CYS A 399 7.01 17.90 -24.87
CA CYS A 399 5.69 18.33 -24.44
C CYS A 399 4.76 18.38 -25.63
N GLN A 400 3.62 17.70 -25.52
CA GLN A 400 2.55 17.80 -26.49
C GLN A 400 1.18 17.83 -25.83
N ASN A 401 0.27 18.62 -26.38
CA ASN A 401 -1.13 18.75 -25.95
C ASN A 401 -1.31 19.06 -24.44
N ALA A 402 -0.34 19.76 -23.85
CA ALA A 402 -0.36 20.19 -22.46
C ALA A 402 -0.32 21.71 -22.37
N GLU A 403 -1.05 22.28 -21.41
CA GLU A 403 -0.98 23.69 -21.04
C GLU A 403 -0.07 23.82 -19.82
N VAL A 404 1.09 24.45 -20.00
CA VAL A 404 2.13 24.52 -18.98
C VAL A 404 2.52 25.98 -18.78
N ASP A 405 2.60 26.42 -17.54
CA ASP A 405 3.29 27.65 -17.17
C ASP A 405 4.57 27.35 -16.37
N THR A 406 5.53 28.25 -16.44
CA THR A 406 6.82 28.07 -15.79
C THR A 406 7.19 29.30 -14.98
N SER A 407 7.80 29.07 -13.82
CA SER A 407 8.39 30.14 -13.00
C SER A 407 9.73 29.70 -12.41
N GLY A 408 10.55 30.67 -12.03
CA GLY A 408 11.90 30.40 -11.56
C GLY A 408 12.83 29.85 -12.66
N PHE A 409 13.85 29.09 -12.27
CA PHE A 409 14.80 28.48 -13.21
C PHE A 409 14.28 27.11 -13.66
N VAL A 410 14.09 26.93 -14.99
CA VAL A 410 13.62 25.64 -15.55
C VAL A 410 14.59 25.15 -16.64
N TYR A 411 15.22 24.03 -16.36
CA TYR A 411 16.08 23.29 -17.27
C TYR A 411 15.83 21.79 -17.20
N PRO A 412 15.61 21.09 -18.32
CA PRO A 412 15.57 21.59 -19.69
C PRO A 412 14.37 22.49 -19.99
N LYS A 413 14.48 23.37 -20.98
CA LYS A 413 13.39 24.28 -21.38
C LYS A 413 12.20 23.48 -21.94
N ILE A 414 11.00 23.68 -21.38
CA ILE A 414 9.77 23.02 -21.82
C ILE A 414 9.20 23.73 -23.05
N PRO A 415 8.95 23.02 -24.17
CA PRO A 415 8.60 23.64 -25.43
C PRO A 415 7.14 24.16 -25.54
N CYS A 416 6.22 23.67 -24.71
CA CYS A 416 4.80 24.05 -24.76
C CYS A 416 4.37 25.07 -23.69
N VAL A 417 5.31 25.86 -23.18
CA VAL A 417 4.98 26.94 -22.27
C VAL A 417 4.14 27.99 -22.98
N ALA A 418 2.96 28.31 -22.46
CA ALA A 418 2.16 29.41 -22.95
C ALA A 418 3.01 30.70 -22.87
N ASN A 419 3.26 31.34 -23.99
CA ASN A 419 3.94 32.65 -23.99
C ASN A 419 3.12 33.56 -23.07
N ALA A 420 3.75 34.10 -22.03
CA ALA A 420 3.14 35.15 -21.22
C ALA A 420 2.60 36.21 -22.18
N ALA A 421 1.29 36.45 -22.15
CA ALA A 421 0.64 37.44 -22.99
C ALA A 421 1.48 38.73 -22.88
N SER A 422 2.01 39.21 -24.00
CA SER A 422 2.67 40.53 -24.03
C SER A 422 1.76 41.51 -23.33
N PRO A 423 2.24 42.32 -22.38
CA PRO A 423 1.38 43.30 -21.73
C PRO A 423 0.72 44.15 -22.82
N SER A 424 -0.61 44.16 -22.81
CA SER A 424 -1.41 45.01 -23.72
C SER A 424 -0.83 46.42 -23.65
N PRO A 425 -0.52 47.09 -24.78
CA PRO A 425 0.01 48.43 -24.70
C PRO A 425 -0.97 49.30 -23.93
N ALA A 426 -0.52 49.80 -22.79
CA ALA A 426 -1.30 50.72 -21.97
C ALA A 426 -1.81 51.85 -22.87
N ASN A 427 -3.09 52.12 -22.84
CA ASN A 427 -3.73 53.22 -23.53
C ASN A 427 -2.91 54.49 -23.39
N ALA A 428 -2.33 54.97 -24.52
CA ALA A 428 -1.71 56.24 -24.57
C ALA A 428 -2.76 57.34 -24.24
N PRO A 429 -2.45 58.30 -23.37
CA PRO A 429 -3.41 59.32 -23.04
C PRO A 429 -3.72 60.14 -24.31
N SER A 430 -5.02 60.31 -24.56
CA SER A 430 -5.56 61.14 -25.64
C SER A 430 -5.03 62.60 -25.52
N PRO A 431 -4.56 63.22 -26.59
CA PRO A 431 -4.07 64.60 -26.52
C PRO A 431 -5.24 65.54 -26.18
N SER A 432 -5.07 66.40 -25.18
CA SER A 432 -5.99 67.43 -24.78
C SER A 432 -6.25 68.43 -25.94
N PRO A 433 -7.48 68.87 -26.14
CA PRO A 433 -7.78 69.91 -27.17
C PRO A 433 -7.13 71.23 -26.78
N ARG A 434 -6.41 71.86 -27.75
CA ARG A 434 -5.90 73.22 -27.63
C ARG A 434 -7.09 74.18 -27.65
N LEU A 435 -7.25 74.99 -26.61
CA LEU A 435 -8.07 76.18 -26.63
C LEU A 435 -7.38 77.25 -27.50
N SER A 436 -8.01 77.66 -28.61
CA SER A 436 -7.62 78.80 -29.39
C SER A 436 -8.22 80.04 -28.78
N SER A 437 -7.38 80.99 -28.41
CA SER A 437 -7.75 82.40 -28.12
C SER A 437 -8.02 83.21 -29.37
#